data_3472c2ef43b885c1a85d4e020be847bb
#
_entry.id   3472c2ef43b885c1a85d4e020be847bb
#
_cell.length_a   1.000
_cell.length_b   1.000
_cell.length_c   1.000
_cell.angle_alpha   90.00
_cell.angle_beta   90.00
_cell.angle_gamma   90.00
#
_symmetry.space_group_name_H-M   'P 1'
#
loop_
_entity.id
_entity.type
_entity.pdbx_description
1 polymer ?
#
loop_
_entity_poly.entity_id
_entity_poly.type
_entity_poly.pdbx_seq_one_letter_code
_entity_poly.pdbx_strand_id
1 'polypeptide(L)'
;MKRDIIKIEENAIRVTGCDVWMSEPELVELFGTTAGAVGSEIKSVLKEEALNAYEVCKCVRLAGGNSTDMYGMEVVIALAFRLNTYPAALLRRWL
;
A
#
# COMPACT_ATOMS: atom_id res chain seq x y z
N MET A 1 11.85 -8.51 8.87
CA MET A 1 10.39 -8.69 8.94
C MET A 1 9.92 -9.53 7.78
N LYS A 2 9.20 -10.60 8.08
CA LYS A 2 8.51 -11.36 7.05
C LYS A 2 7.22 -10.65 6.67
N ARG A 3 7.02 -10.43 5.39
CA ARG A 3 5.81 -9.76 4.91
C ARG A 3 5.49 -10.21 3.49
N ASP A 4 4.26 -10.04 3.11
CA ASP A 4 3.79 -10.30 1.77
C ASP A 4 3.58 -8.97 1.05
N ILE A 5 3.65 -9.00 -0.26
CA ILE A 5 3.46 -7.83 -1.10
C ILE A 5 2.52 -8.14 -2.25
N ILE A 6 1.95 -7.10 -2.82
CA ILE A 6 1.11 -7.19 -4.00
C ILE A 6 1.91 -6.68 -5.19
N LYS A 7 1.90 -7.43 -6.29
CA LYS A 7 2.52 -7.03 -7.55
C LYS A 7 1.52 -7.18 -8.68
N ILE A 8 1.67 -6.34 -9.69
CA ILE A 8 0.91 -6.46 -10.93
C ILE A 8 1.91 -6.81 -12.03
N GLU A 9 1.76 -7.98 -12.61
CA GLU A 9 2.62 -8.49 -13.67
C GLU A 9 1.74 -8.92 -14.84
N GLU A 10 2.00 -8.36 -16.03
CA GLU A 10 1.24 -8.69 -17.24
C GLU A 10 -0.28 -8.59 -17.04
N ASN A 11 -0.71 -7.54 -16.33
CA ASN A 11 -2.11 -7.29 -15.98
C ASN A 11 -2.72 -8.33 -15.02
N ALA A 12 -1.88 -9.17 -14.40
CA ALA A 12 -2.32 -10.12 -13.39
C ALA A 12 -1.89 -9.65 -12.00
N ILE A 13 -2.79 -9.79 -11.05
CA ILE A 13 -2.50 -9.48 -9.64
C ILE A 13 -1.83 -10.69 -9.00
N ARG A 14 -0.69 -10.48 -8.36
CA ARG A 14 0.01 -11.52 -7.62
C ARG A 14 0.19 -11.07 -6.18
N VAL A 15 -0.25 -11.92 -5.25
CA VAL A 15 -0.09 -11.67 -3.82
C VAL A 15 0.63 -12.88 -3.23
N THR A 16 1.72 -12.63 -2.49
CA THR A 16 2.54 -13.72 -1.96
C THR A 16 1.95 -14.40 -0.74
N GLY A 17 0.96 -13.80 -0.10
CA GLY A 17 0.29 -14.36 1.07
C GLY A 17 -0.68 -13.35 1.67
N CYS A 18 -1.10 -13.58 2.91
CA CYS A 18 -2.14 -12.77 3.55
C CYS A 18 -1.61 -11.73 4.55
N ASP A 19 -0.31 -11.66 4.77
CA ASP A 19 0.29 -10.68 5.69
C ASP A 19 0.94 -9.54 4.93
N VAL A 20 0.10 -8.79 4.21
CA VAL A 20 0.57 -7.72 3.31
C VAL A 20 0.95 -6.47 4.09
N TRP A 21 2.19 -6.03 3.90
CA TRP A 21 2.74 -4.78 4.43
C TRP A 21 3.62 -4.17 3.34
N MET A 22 3.29 -2.96 2.92
CA MET A 22 4.01 -2.29 1.83
C MET A 22 4.44 -0.89 2.22
N SER A 23 5.65 -0.52 1.82
CA SER A 23 6.17 0.82 2.02
C SER A 23 5.57 1.79 0.99
N GLU A 24 5.73 3.09 1.24
CA GLU A 24 5.26 4.10 0.30
C GLU A 24 5.89 3.97 -1.09
N PRO A 25 7.22 3.76 -1.24
CA PRO A 25 7.80 3.54 -2.57
C PRO A 25 7.23 2.31 -3.28
N GLU A 26 6.93 1.25 -2.55
CA GLU A 26 6.32 0.05 -3.12
C GLU A 26 4.89 0.32 -3.58
N LEU A 27 4.15 1.14 -2.85
CA LEU A 27 2.80 1.56 -3.24
C LEU A 27 2.82 2.46 -4.47
N VAL A 28 3.81 3.35 -4.57
CA VAL A 28 4.03 4.17 -5.76
C VAL A 28 4.22 3.29 -6.99
N GLU A 29 5.04 2.26 -6.87
CA GLU A 29 5.30 1.33 -7.97
C GLU A 29 4.06 0.51 -8.31
N LEU A 30 3.39 -0.04 -7.30
CA LEU A 30 2.18 -0.85 -7.48
C LEU A 30 1.09 -0.08 -8.23
N PHE A 31 0.81 1.15 -7.82
CA PHE A 31 -0.28 1.93 -8.38
C PHE A 31 0.13 2.81 -9.56
N GLY A 32 1.41 2.84 -9.92
CA GLY A 32 1.90 3.61 -11.06
C GLY A 32 1.62 5.11 -10.92
N THR A 33 1.88 5.67 -9.74
CA THR A 33 1.60 7.06 -9.43
C THR A 33 2.83 7.72 -8.78
N THR A 34 2.65 8.84 -8.09
CA THR A 34 3.73 9.61 -7.46
C THR A 34 3.72 9.44 -5.95
N ALA A 35 4.88 9.70 -5.32
CA ALA A 35 4.98 9.69 -3.86
C ALA A 35 4.06 10.72 -3.22
N GLY A 36 3.92 11.89 -3.85
CA GLY A 36 3.01 12.93 -3.37
C GLY A 36 1.56 12.48 -3.36
N ALA A 37 1.12 11.80 -4.42
CA ALA A 37 -0.24 11.28 -4.51
C ALA A 37 -0.48 10.19 -3.46
N VAL A 38 0.44 9.25 -3.32
CA VAL A 38 0.32 8.18 -2.33
C VAL A 38 0.30 8.75 -0.92
N GLY A 39 1.26 9.61 -0.58
CA GLY A 39 1.34 10.21 0.75
C GLY A 39 0.10 11.00 1.13
N SER A 40 -0.42 11.79 0.19
CA SER A 40 -1.64 12.58 0.40
C SER A 40 -2.84 11.67 0.64
N GLU A 41 -2.99 10.62 -0.16
CA GLU A 41 -4.12 9.70 -0.01
C GLU A 41 -4.02 8.85 1.26
N ILE A 42 -2.81 8.47 1.68
CA ILE A 42 -2.62 7.76 2.96
C ILE A 42 -3.11 8.62 4.12
N LYS A 43 -2.75 9.90 4.15
CA LYS A 43 -3.22 10.81 5.19
C LYS A 43 -4.74 10.92 5.21
N SER A 44 -5.35 11.04 4.02
CA SER A 44 -6.80 11.11 3.90
C SER A 44 -7.48 9.82 4.36
N VAL A 45 -6.93 8.67 3.98
CA VAL A 45 -7.45 7.36 4.38
C VAL A 45 -7.46 7.21 5.89
N LEU A 46 -6.33 7.51 6.54
CA LEU A 46 -6.22 7.37 8.00
C LEU A 46 -7.19 8.31 8.73
N LYS A 47 -7.42 9.48 8.17
CA LYS A 47 -8.32 10.47 8.77
C LYS A 47 -9.79 10.19 8.49
N GLU A 48 -10.14 9.96 7.21
CA GLU A 48 -11.53 9.88 6.76
C GLU A 48 -12.18 8.52 7.02
N GLU A 49 -11.40 7.45 6.93
CA GLU A 49 -11.92 6.10 7.12
C GLU A 49 -11.74 5.61 8.56
N ALA A 50 -11.28 6.50 9.42
CA ALA A 50 -11.12 6.23 10.85
C ALA A 50 -10.30 4.95 11.15
N LEU A 51 -9.33 4.65 10.30
CA LEU A 51 -8.45 3.51 10.51
C LEU A 51 -7.49 3.79 11.67
N ASN A 52 -7.28 2.79 12.51
CA ASN A 52 -6.33 2.90 13.61
C ASN A 52 -4.91 2.78 13.08
N ALA A 53 -4.15 3.88 13.10
CA ALA A 53 -2.79 3.91 12.58
C ALA A 53 -1.88 2.88 13.24
N TYR A 54 -2.12 2.55 14.51
CA TYR A 54 -1.32 1.54 15.22
C TYR A 54 -1.53 0.13 14.67
N GLU A 55 -2.68 -0.13 14.06
CA GLU A 55 -3.01 -1.44 13.49
C GLU A 55 -2.63 -1.54 12.01
N VAL A 56 -2.72 -0.44 11.27
CA VAL A 56 -2.55 -0.46 9.81
C VAL A 56 -1.22 0.10 9.33
N CYS A 57 -0.39 0.60 10.23
CA CYS A 57 0.93 1.16 9.92
C CYS A 57 1.95 0.61 10.89
N LYS A 58 3.10 0.18 10.39
CA LYS A 58 4.23 -0.28 11.21
C LYS A 58 5.48 0.45 10.80
N CYS A 59 6.26 0.89 11.81
CA CYS A 59 7.59 1.43 11.57
C CYS A 59 8.60 0.29 11.63
N VAL A 60 9.28 0.03 10.54
CA VAL A 60 10.22 -1.09 10.40
C VAL A 60 11.63 -0.56 10.26
N ARG A 61 12.57 -1.10 11.04
CA ARG A 61 13.98 -0.74 10.94
C ARG A 61 14.61 -1.48 9.77
N LEU A 62 15.31 -0.73 8.92
CA LEU A 62 16.02 -1.26 7.78
C LEU A 62 17.47 -1.63 8.15
N ALA A 63 18.11 -2.43 7.30
CA ALA A 63 19.45 -2.93 7.55
C ALA A 63 20.51 -1.85 7.75
N GLY A 64 20.34 -0.67 7.16
CA GLY A 64 21.27 0.46 7.29
C GLY A 64 21.06 1.34 8.51
N GLY A 65 20.19 0.96 9.45
CA GLY A 65 19.88 1.75 10.63
C GLY A 65 18.75 2.76 10.42
N ASN A 66 18.31 2.97 9.19
CA ASN A 66 17.15 3.79 8.88
C ASN A 66 15.86 3.02 9.16
N SER A 67 14.75 3.74 9.26
CA SER A 67 13.44 3.11 9.41
C SER A 67 12.49 3.59 8.31
N THR A 68 11.48 2.79 8.04
CA THR A 68 10.43 3.15 7.08
C THR A 68 9.08 2.71 7.63
N ASP A 69 8.04 3.42 7.23
CA ASP A 69 6.68 3.03 7.55
C ASP A 69 6.18 2.01 6.52
N MET A 70 5.51 0.98 7.03
CA MET A 70 4.83 -0.03 6.21
C MET A 70 3.34 0.07 6.48
N TYR A 71 2.55 -0.10 5.42
CA TYR A 71 1.09 0.02 5.48
C TYR A 71 0.44 -1.31 5.18
N GLY A 72 -0.56 -1.66 5.98
CA GLY A 72 -1.25 -2.94 5.88
C GLY A 72 -2.26 -2.99 4.75
N MET A 73 -2.87 -4.16 4.59
CA MET A 73 -3.83 -4.42 3.50
C MET A 73 -5.01 -3.45 3.49
N GLU A 74 -5.48 -3.02 4.65
CA GLU A 74 -6.60 -2.08 4.76
C GLU A 74 -6.28 -0.77 4.05
N VAL A 75 -5.04 -0.26 4.21
CA VAL A 75 -4.60 0.95 3.54
C VAL A 75 -4.45 0.72 2.03
N VAL A 76 -3.88 -0.42 1.65
CA VAL A 76 -3.72 -0.76 0.23
C VAL A 76 -5.08 -0.83 -0.48
N ILE A 77 -6.05 -1.47 0.14
CA ILE A 77 -7.42 -1.57 -0.40
C ILE A 77 -8.03 -0.17 -0.55
N ALA A 78 -7.92 0.65 0.49
CA ALA A 78 -8.45 2.01 0.45
C ALA A 78 -7.82 2.84 -0.66
N LEU A 79 -6.50 2.71 -0.86
CA LEU A 79 -5.80 3.39 -1.94
C LEU A 79 -6.30 2.94 -3.32
N ALA A 80 -6.60 1.65 -3.48
CA ALA A 80 -7.11 1.12 -4.73
C ALA A 80 -8.45 1.78 -5.13
N PHE A 81 -9.25 2.16 -4.15
CA PHE A 81 -10.53 2.83 -4.39
C PHE A 81 -10.42 4.35 -4.50
N ARG A 82 -9.28 4.93 -4.15
CA ARG A 82 -9.07 6.38 -4.20
C ARG A 82 -8.21 6.84 -5.36
N LEU A 83 -7.24 6.02 -5.77
CA LEU A 83 -6.35 6.36 -6.87
C LEU A 83 -7.01 6.08 -8.20
N ASN A 84 -6.77 6.96 -9.16
CA ASN A 84 -7.42 6.89 -10.47
C ASN A 84 -6.43 6.47 -11.55
N THR A 85 -5.76 5.34 -11.31
CA THR A 85 -4.78 4.76 -12.23
C THR A 85 -5.27 3.42 -12.75
N TYR A 86 -4.65 2.94 -13.84
CA TYR A 86 -4.98 1.63 -14.39
C TYR A 86 -4.68 0.49 -13.41
N PRO A 87 -3.49 0.44 -12.76
CA PRO A 87 -3.24 -0.58 -11.75
C PRO A 87 -4.23 -0.56 -10.58
N ALA A 88 -4.66 0.62 -10.15
CA ALA A 88 -5.67 0.73 -9.10
C ALA A 88 -7.00 0.11 -9.56
N ALA A 89 -7.39 0.34 -10.82
CA ALA A 89 -8.59 -0.24 -11.38
C ALA A 89 -8.50 -1.77 -11.46
N LEU A 90 -7.33 -2.30 -11.83
CA LEU A 90 -7.10 -3.75 -11.84
C LEU A 90 -7.26 -4.34 -10.44
N LEU A 91 -6.68 -3.70 -9.44
CA LEU A 91 -6.76 -4.19 -8.06
C LEU A 91 -8.21 -4.13 -7.54
N ARG A 92 -8.94 -3.07 -7.85
CA ARG A 92 -10.36 -2.97 -7.48
C ARG A 92 -11.19 -4.14 -8.02
N ARG A 93 -10.94 -4.54 -9.25
CA ARG A 93 -11.66 -5.68 -9.86
C ARG A 93 -11.28 -7.01 -9.24
N TRP A 94 -10.03 -7.11 -8.81
CA TRP A 94 -9.52 -8.34 -8.18
C TRP A 94 -10.06 -8.51 -6.76
N LEU A 95 -10.30 -7.42 -6.07
CA LEU A 95 -10.85 -7.45 -4.69
C LEU A 95 -12.36 -7.90 -4.67
#